data_d1cdcade2b691d787322f3eef01c0185
#
_entry.id   d1cdcade2b691d787322f3eef01c0185
#
_cell.length_a   1.000
_cell.length_b   1.000
_cell.length_c   1.000
_cell.angle_alpha   90.00
_cell.angle_beta   90.00
_cell.angle_gamma   90.00
#
_symmetry.space_group_name_H-M   'P 1'
#
loop_
_entity.id
_entity.type
_entity.pdbx_description
1 polymer ?
#
loop_
_entity_poly.entity_id
_entity_poly.type
_entity_poly.pdbx_seq_one_letter_code
_entity_poly.pdbx_strand_id
1 'polypeptide(L)'
;MNPEDRQLLDWVPRLRRYARALAGNREDADDLVQDTLERAWSRAALWRGVADMRAWLFGIMHNLHVDGVRRPRVPTVALGDGEGDADLAVPPAQGERLAVLDLQAALDRLPLEQKEVLLLVALEDMAYADVAEALGIPVGTVMSRLSRGRERLRTLMQDGRPGPAHLKVVK
;
A
#
# COMPACT_ATOMS: atom_id res chain seq x y z
N MET A 1 -4.37 29.64 2.12
CA MET A 1 -4.63 28.21 2.23
C MET A 1 -5.92 28.03 3.02
N ASN A 2 -6.93 27.47 2.36
CA ASN A 2 -8.24 27.22 2.97
C ASN A 2 -8.14 26.15 4.07
N PRO A 3 -9.04 26.13 5.07
CA PRO A 3 -9.11 25.03 6.06
C PRO A 3 -9.23 23.65 5.40
N GLU A 4 -9.93 23.59 4.27
CA GLU A 4 -10.12 22.39 3.45
C GLU A 4 -8.79 21.87 2.88
N ASP A 5 -7.92 22.77 2.45
CA ASP A 5 -6.60 22.44 1.91
C ASP A 5 -5.69 21.81 2.98
N ARG A 6 -5.77 22.32 4.22
CA ARG A 6 -5.03 21.76 5.35
C ARG A 6 -5.50 20.35 5.67
N GLN A 7 -6.80 20.13 5.66
CA GLN A 7 -7.38 18.82 5.94
C GLN A 7 -6.89 17.76 4.93
N LEU A 8 -6.73 18.13 3.66
CA LEU A 8 -6.18 17.24 2.65
C LEU A 8 -4.69 16.93 2.89
N LEU A 9 -3.91 17.95 3.27
CA LEU A 9 -2.49 17.79 3.54
C LEU A 9 -2.21 16.87 4.73
N ASP A 10 -3.11 16.81 5.72
CA ASP A 10 -3.00 15.90 6.86
C ASP A 10 -3.04 14.41 6.44
N TRP A 11 -3.59 14.12 5.27
CA TRP A 11 -3.64 12.76 4.71
C TRP A 11 -2.38 12.36 3.94
N VAL A 12 -1.53 13.31 3.55
CA VAL A 12 -0.34 13.03 2.72
C VAL A 12 0.58 11.96 3.30
N PRO A 13 0.93 11.96 4.60
CA PRO A 13 1.79 10.93 5.16
C PRO A 13 1.18 9.53 5.06
N ARG A 14 -0.14 9.42 5.28
CA ARG A 14 -0.85 8.13 5.18
C ARG A 14 -0.94 7.64 3.75
N LEU A 15 -1.30 8.52 2.82
CA LEU A 15 -1.34 8.20 1.39
C LEU A 15 0.02 7.75 0.87
N ARG A 16 1.10 8.42 1.30
CA ARG A 16 2.48 8.07 0.94
C ARG A 16 2.86 6.68 1.45
N ARG A 17 2.58 6.41 2.72
CA ARG A 17 2.87 5.11 3.34
C ARG A 17 2.17 3.98 2.60
N TYR A 18 0.87 4.14 2.33
CA TYR A 18 0.08 3.16 1.59
C TYR A 18 0.58 3.00 0.15
N ALA A 19 0.81 4.10 -0.57
CA ALA A 19 1.28 4.07 -1.95
C ALA A 19 2.64 3.38 -2.09
N ARG A 20 3.57 3.58 -1.14
CA ARG A 20 4.86 2.88 -1.13
C ARG A 20 4.72 1.38 -0.94
N ALA A 21 3.87 0.95 -0.03
CA ALA A 21 3.59 -0.47 0.17
C ALA A 21 2.88 -1.09 -1.04
N LEU A 22 2.01 -0.33 -1.71
CA LEU A 22 1.24 -0.77 -2.87
C LEU A 22 2.09 -0.86 -4.13
N ALA A 23 2.81 0.20 -4.48
CA ALA A 23 3.58 0.31 -5.71
C ALA A 23 4.92 -0.43 -5.66
N GLY A 24 5.49 -0.62 -4.48
CA GLY A 24 6.75 -1.34 -4.28
C GLY A 24 8.01 -0.52 -4.62
N ASN A 25 7.88 0.67 -5.18
CA ASN A 25 8.98 1.59 -5.45
C ASN A 25 8.57 3.05 -5.17
N ARG A 26 9.56 3.91 -4.94
CA ARG A 26 9.34 5.29 -4.53
C ARG A 26 8.75 6.16 -5.63
N GLU A 27 9.24 6.05 -6.83
CA GLU A 27 8.84 6.89 -7.97
C GLU A 27 7.37 6.71 -8.30
N ASP A 28 6.93 5.48 -8.51
CA ASP A 28 5.53 5.16 -8.78
C ASP A 28 4.62 5.54 -7.59
N ALA A 29 5.11 5.38 -6.36
CA ALA A 29 4.35 5.75 -5.17
C ALA A 29 4.16 7.27 -5.07
N ASP A 30 5.20 8.06 -5.29
CA ASP A 30 5.14 9.52 -5.24
C ASP A 30 4.24 10.05 -6.37
N ASP A 31 4.33 9.51 -7.58
CA ASP A 31 3.44 9.85 -8.70
C ASP A 31 1.98 9.53 -8.37
N LEU A 32 1.72 8.36 -7.78
CA LEU A 32 0.36 7.96 -7.39
C LEU A 32 -0.22 8.88 -6.31
N VAL A 33 0.58 9.30 -5.35
CA VAL A 33 0.15 10.27 -4.32
C VAL A 33 -0.16 11.62 -4.96
N GLN A 34 0.72 12.12 -5.83
CA GLN A 34 0.51 13.39 -6.52
C GLN A 34 -0.78 13.35 -7.34
N ASP A 35 -0.97 12.34 -8.18
CA ASP A 35 -2.17 12.18 -9.01
C ASP A 35 -3.45 12.09 -8.15
N THR A 36 -3.36 11.40 -6.99
CA THR A 36 -4.48 11.30 -6.04
C THR A 36 -4.84 12.67 -5.49
N LEU A 37 -3.87 13.46 -5.06
CA LEU A 37 -4.07 14.80 -4.51
C LEU A 37 -4.61 15.76 -5.58
N GLU A 38 -4.09 15.74 -6.79
CA GLU A 38 -4.56 16.54 -7.92
C GLU A 38 -6.02 16.20 -8.26
N ARG A 39 -6.34 14.90 -8.30
CA ARG A 39 -7.71 14.44 -8.56
C ARG A 39 -8.67 14.82 -7.43
N ALA A 40 -8.23 14.70 -6.19
CA ALA A 40 -8.99 15.12 -5.02
C ALA A 40 -9.25 16.63 -5.06
N TRP A 41 -8.22 17.42 -5.34
CA TRP A 41 -8.31 18.89 -5.44
C TRP A 41 -9.24 19.35 -6.57
N SER A 42 -9.15 18.72 -7.73
CA SER A 42 -10.05 19.04 -8.85
C SER A 42 -11.53 18.74 -8.55
N ARG A 43 -11.80 17.97 -7.52
CA ARG A 43 -13.14 17.61 -7.04
C ARG A 43 -13.47 18.24 -5.68
N ALA A 44 -12.80 19.32 -5.32
CA ALA A 44 -12.95 19.98 -4.02
C ALA A 44 -14.41 20.34 -3.68
N ALA A 45 -15.23 20.68 -4.67
CA ALA A 45 -16.66 20.94 -4.48
C ALA A 45 -17.44 19.75 -3.92
N LEU A 46 -16.93 18.52 -4.11
CA LEU A 46 -17.55 17.29 -3.62
C LEU A 46 -17.19 16.97 -2.16
N TRP A 47 -16.09 17.55 -1.63
CA TRP A 47 -15.64 17.26 -0.27
C TRP A 47 -16.66 17.61 0.80
N ARG A 48 -17.41 18.68 0.58
CA ARG A 48 -18.43 19.16 1.52
C ARG A 48 -19.55 18.16 1.81
N GLY A 49 -19.67 17.13 0.97
CA GLY A 49 -20.67 16.07 1.11
C GLY A 49 -20.08 14.69 1.44
N VAL A 50 -18.76 14.57 1.61
CA VAL A 50 -18.10 13.29 1.86
C VAL A 50 -18.18 12.95 3.35
N ALA A 51 -18.87 11.86 3.68
CA ALA A 51 -19.00 11.39 5.05
C ALA A 51 -17.68 10.84 5.62
N ASP A 52 -16.88 10.16 4.79
CA ASP A 52 -15.58 9.62 5.16
C ASP A 52 -14.52 10.01 4.11
N MET A 53 -13.70 11.01 4.46
CA MET A 53 -12.59 11.49 3.63
C MET A 53 -11.57 10.39 3.36
N ARG A 54 -11.36 9.49 4.31
CA ARG A 54 -10.42 8.38 4.17
C ARG A 54 -10.85 7.42 3.06
N ALA A 55 -12.06 6.87 3.16
CA ALA A 55 -12.58 5.96 2.15
C ALA A 55 -12.59 6.61 0.75
N TRP A 56 -12.94 7.90 0.67
CA TRP A 56 -12.95 8.64 -0.58
C TRP A 56 -11.56 8.81 -1.21
N LEU A 57 -10.55 9.22 -0.42
CA LEU A 57 -9.17 9.40 -0.91
C LEU A 57 -8.54 8.07 -1.35
N PHE A 58 -8.69 7.01 -0.57
CA PHE A 58 -8.19 5.69 -0.94
C PHE A 58 -8.95 5.11 -2.13
N GLY A 59 -10.23 5.43 -2.30
CA GLY A 59 -11.00 5.09 -3.50
C GLY A 59 -10.47 5.79 -4.76
N ILE A 60 -10.10 7.07 -4.68
CA ILE A 60 -9.45 7.78 -5.78
C ILE A 60 -8.11 7.11 -6.12
N MET A 61 -7.29 6.83 -5.10
CA MET A 61 -5.97 6.20 -5.29
C MET A 61 -6.09 4.82 -5.91
N HIS A 62 -7.04 4.00 -5.46
CA HIS A 62 -7.34 2.71 -6.06
C HIS A 62 -7.64 2.81 -7.56
N ASN A 63 -8.56 3.69 -7.94
CA ASN A 63 -8.95 3.87 -9.33
C ASN A 63 -7.77 4.30 -10.20
N LEU A 64 -6.95 5.26 -9.72
CA LEU A 64 -5.76 5.71 -10.42
C LEU A 64 -4.72 4.61 -10.58
N HIS A 65 -4.51 3.81 -9.53
CA HIS A 65 -3.57 2.71 -9.55
C HIS A 65 -4.00 1.61 -10.54
N VAL A 66 -5.27 1.21 -10.51
CA VAL A 66 -5.82 0.22 -11.45
C VAL A 66 -5.73 0.71 -12.89
N ASP A 67 -6.05 1.97 -13.14
CA ASP A 67 -5.94 2.57 -14.47
C ASP A 67 -4.49 2.63 -14.95
N GLY A 68 -3.56 2.95 -14.04
CA GLY A 68 -2.12 2.98 -14.31
C GLY A 68 -1.55 1.61 -14.65
N VAL A 69 -1.97 0.56 -13.93
CA VAL A 69 -1.53 -0.83 -14.20
C VAL A 69 -2.10 -1.34 -15.54
N ARG A 70 -3.29 -0.91 -15.93
CA ARG A 70 -3.92 -1.30 -17.21
C ARG A 70 -3.30 -0.61 -18.43
N ARG A 71 -2.63 0.53 -18.26
CA ARG A 71 -1.95 1.21 -19.37
C ARG A 71 -0.62 0.51 -19.66
N PRO A 72 -0.29 0.23 -20.96
CA PRO A 72 1.04 -0.28 -21.31
C PRO A 72 2.09 0.73 -20.86
N ARG A 73 2.94 0.33 -19.89
CA ARG A 73 4.10 1.13 -19.52
C ARG A 73 5.11 1.08 -20.66
N VAL A 74 5.55 2.25 -21.12
CA VAL A 74 6.82 2.35 -21.82
C VAL A 74 7.89 1.94 -20.81
N PRO A 75 8.78 0.98 -21.15
CA PRO A 75 9.83 0.56 -20.23
C PRO A 75 10.73 1.74 -19.92
N THR A 76 10.54 2.36 -18.79
CA THR A 76 11.54 3.28 -18.24
C THR A 76 12.57 2.40 -17.55
N VAL A 77 13.81 2.46 -18.00
CA VAL A 77 14.92 1.77 -17.36
C VAL A 77 14.99 2.30 -15.94
N ALA A 78 14.60 1.48 -14.98
CA ALA A 78 14.76 1.78 -13.57
C ALA A 78 16.26 1.81 -13.29
N LEU A 79 16.84 2.99 -13.20
CA LEU A 79 18.10 3.20 -12.51
C LEU A 79 17.80 2.98 -11.03
N GLY A 80 18.11 1.78 -10.57
CA GLY A 80 17.95 1.41 -9.18
C GLY A 80 18.95 2.15 -8.33
N ASP A 81 18.46 3.08 -7.52
CA ASP A 81 19.10 3.49 -6.29
C ASP A 81 18.01 3.56 -5.23
N GLY A 82 17.77 2.38 -4.66
CA GLY A 82 16.88 2.21 -3.53
C GLY A 82 17.56 2.59 -2.23
N GLU A 83 17.86 3.85 -1.99
CA GLU A 83 18.02 4.32 -0.62
C GLU A 83 16.61 4.57 -0.07
N GLY A 84 16.18 3.64 0.77
CA GLY A 84 14.96 3.78 1.55
C GLY A 84 15.08 4.99 2.48
N ASP A 85 14.47 6.09 2.08
CA ASP A 85 14.22 7.20 2.97
C ASP A 85 13.13 6.76 3.95
N ALA A 86 13.60 6.24 5.07
CA ALA A 86 12.76 5.98 6.22
C ALA A 86 12.43 7.34 6.82
N ASP A 87 11.23 7.83 6.54
CA ASP A 87 10.60 8.93 7.28
C ASP A 87 10.17 8.41 8.68
N LEU A 88 11.09 7.70 9.33
CA LEU A 88 11.00 7.23 10.70
C LEU A 88 12.11 7.93 11.49
N ALA A 89 11.72 8.66 12.49
CA ALA A 89 12.59 9.46 13.36
C ALA A 89 13.67 8.64 14.12
N VAL A 90 13.76 7.33 13.91
CA VAL A 90 14.80 6.44 14.44
C VAL A 90 15.20 5.46 13.35
N PRO A 91 16.50 5.32 13.00
CA PRO A 91 16.96 4.29 12.08
C PRO A 91 16.60 2.90 12.66
N PRO A 92 15.84 2.07 11.97
CA PRO A 92 15.55 0.72 12.45
C PRO A 92 16.83 -0.09 12.58
N ALA A 93 16.88 -0.97 13.59
CA ALA A 93 17.97 -1.92 13.75
C ALA A 93 18.13 -2.76 12.47
N GLN A 94 19.36 -3.21 12.17
CA GLN A 94 19.67 -3.90 10.91
C GLN A 94 18.78 -5.12 10.63
N GLY A 95 18.36 -5.85 11.69
CA GLY A 95 17.41 -6.95 11.59
C GLY A 95 15.99 -6.51 11.26
N GLU A 96 15.56 -5.35 11.72
CA GLU A 96 14.24 -4.79 11.40
C GLU A 96 14.16 -4.32 9.94
N ARG A 97 15.24 -3.73 9.42
CA ARG A 97 15.34 -3.34 8.00
C ARG A 97 15.21 -4.54 7.08
N LEU A 98 15.87 -5.65 7.41
CA LEU A 98 15.80 -6.89 6.64
C LEU A 98 14.37 -7.46 6.68
N ALA A 99 13.73 -7.47 7.84
CA ALA A 99 12.34 -7.93 7.98
C ALA A 99 11.35 -7.08 7.18
N VAL A 100 11.57 -5.77 7.11
CA VAL A 100 10.74 -4.86 6.29
C VAL A 100 10.94 -5.13 4.80
N LEU A 101 12.17 -5.37 4.34
CA LEU A 101 12.46 -5.72 2.95
C LEU A 101 11.84 -7.08 2.57
N ASP A 102 11.92 -8.06 3.46
CA ASP A 102 11.30 -9.38 3.25
C ASP A 102 9.79 -9.27 3.17
N LEU A 103 9.16 -8.46 4.02
CA LEU A 103 7.73 -8.18 3.99
C LEU A 103 7.32 -7.49 2.69
N GLN A 104 8.05 -6.46 2.25
CA GLN A 104 7.78 -5.77 0.99
C GLN A 104 7.88 -6.72 -0.19
N ALA A 105 8.93 -7.54 -0.25
CA ALA A 105 9.10 -8.54 -1.29
C ALA A 105 7.95 -9.58 -1.31
N ALA A 106 7.46 -9.98 -0.15
CA ALA A 106 6.31 -10.87 -0.03
C ALA A 106 5.01 -10.20 -0.48
N LEU A 107 4.79 -8.92 -0.11
CA LEU A 107 3.63 -8.12 -0.55
C LEU A 107 3.61 -7.95 -2.07
N ASP A 108 4.77 -7.75 -2.70
CA ASP A 108 4.88 -7.58 -4.16
C ASP A 108 4.55 -8.84 -4.95
N ARG A 109 4.57 -10.00 -4.29
CA ARG A 109 4.16 -11.29 -4.85
C ARG A 109 2.67 -11.61 -4.67
N LEU A 110 1.93 -10.79 -3.93
CA LEU A 110 0.49 -10.93 -3.79
C LEU A 110 -0.23 -10.44 -5.05
N PRO A 111 -1.37 -11.05 -5.43
CA PRO A 111 -2.27 -10.44 -6.38
C PRO A 111 -2.72 -9.06 -5.89
N LEU A 112 -2.80 -8.08 -6.80
CA LEU A 112 -3.13 -6.70 -6.47
C LEU A 112 -4.38 -6.59 -5.60
N GLU A 113 -5.45 -7.30 -5.94
CA GLU A 113 -6.71 -7.28 -5.23
C GLU A 113 -6.61 -7.74 -3.75
N GLN A 114 -5.73 -8.68 -3.46
CA GLN A 114 -5.45 -9.16 -2.11
C GLN A 114 -4.54 -8.19 -1.36
N LYS A 115 -3.54 -7.64 -2.04
CA LYS A 115 -2.61 -6.66 -1.49
C LYS A 115 -3.33 -5.40 -1.05
N GLU A 116 -4.19 -4.82 -1.88
CA GLU A 116 -4.96 -3.61 -1.57
C GLU A 116 -5.82 -3.79 -0.32
N VAL A 117 -6.63 -4.84 -0.27
CA VAL A 117 -7.50 -5.10 0.89
C VAL A 117 -6.68 -5.29 2.16
N LEU A 118 -5.58 -6.04 2.07
CA LEU A 118 -4.70 -6.29 3.21
C LEU A 118 -4.07 -5.00 3.73
N LEU A 119 -3.59 -4.13 2.84
CA LEU A 119 -2.98 -2.86 3.22
C LEU A 119 -3.99 -1.87 3.81
N LEU A 120 -5.20 -1.77 3.26
CA LEU A 120 -6.24 -0.89 3.79
C LEU A 120 -6.69 -1.31 5.20
N VAL A 121 -6.78 -2.62 5.44
CA VAL A 121 -7.15 -3.12 6.76
C VAL A 121 -5.99 -3.05 7.75
N ALA A 122 -4.80 -3.53 7.38
CA ALA A 122 -3.69 -3.68 8.32
C ALA A 122 -2.86 -2.39 8.50
N LEU A 123 -2.70 -1.58 7.44
CA LEU A 123 -1.87 -0.38 7.49
C LEU A 123 -2.69 0.87 7.81
N GLU A 124 -3.91 0.94 7.28
CA GLU A 124 -4.79 2.10 7.43
C GLU A 124 -5.90 1.89 8.47
N ASP A 125 -5.98 0.71 9.07
CA ASP A 125 -6.96 0.36 10.10
C ASP A 125 -8.42 0.67 9.68
N MET A 126 -8.74 0.36 8.42
CA MET A 126 -10.07 0.59 7.88
C MET A 126 -11.01 -0.56 8.23
N ALA A 127 -12.25 -0.21 8.58
CA ALA A 127 -13.31 -1.19 8.71
C ALA A 127 -13.63 -1.84 7.36
N TYR A 128 -14.09 -3.09 7.36
CA TYR A 128 -14.38 -3.81 6.11
C TYR A 128 -15.43 -3.12 5.24
N ALA A 129 -16.41 -2.46 5.86
CA ALA A 129 -17.40 -1.66 5.13
C ALA A 129 -16.78 -0.47 4.40
N ASP A 130 -15.81 0.22 5.04
CA ASP A 130 -15.13 1.37 4.45
C ASP A 130 -14.19 0.91 3.31
N VAL A 131 -13.54 -0.24 3.46
CA VAL A 131 -12.75 -0.86 2.39
C VAL A 131 -13.64 -1.23 1.20
N ALA A 132 -14.82 -1.82 1.47
CA ALA A 132 -15.79 -2.16 0.44
C ALA A 132 -16.25 -0.92 -0.35
N GLU A 133 -16.51 0.18 0.35
CA GLU A 133 -16.87 1.46 -0.27
C GLU A 133 -15.70 2.03 -1.10
N ALA A 134 -14.50 2.08 -0.52
CA ALA A 134 -13.31 2.63 -1.20
C ALA A 134 -12.97 1.87 -2.49
N LEU A 135 -13.07 0.54 -2.47
CA LEU A 135 -12.73 -0.32 -3.61
C LEU A 135 -13.93 -0.61 -4.54
N GLY A 136 -15.14 -0.21 -4.16
CA GLY A 136 -16.35 -0.46 -4.94
C GLY A 136 -16.70 -1.95 -5.07
N ILE A 137 -16.47 -2.74 -4.01
CA ILE A 137 -16.70 -4.19 -3.96
C ILE A 137 -17.61 -4.56 -2.77
N PRO A 138 -18.30 -5.72 -2.83
CA PRO A 138 -19.08 -6.20 -1.68
C PRO A 138 -18.20 -6.49 -0.45
N VAL A 139 -18.74 -6.31 0.75
CA VAL A 139 -18.04 -6.61 2.01
C VAL A 139 -17.60 -8.09 2.08
N GLY A 140 -18.42 -9.00 1.59
CA GLY A 140 -18.06 -10.42 1.50
C GLY A 140 -16.81 -10.66 0.63
N THR A 141 -16.64 -9.89 -0.43
CA THR A 141 -15.43 -9.92 -1.28
C THR A 141 -14.22 -9.38 -0.53
N VAL A 142 -14.37 -8.31 0.27
CA VAL A 142 -13.30 -7.81 1.15
C VAL A 142 -12.83 -8.92 2.09
N MET A 143 -13.76 -9.59 2.76
CA MET A 143 -13.47 -10.67 3.71
C MET A 143 -12.73 -11.84 3.04
N SER A 144 -13.18 -12.28 1.88
CA SER A 144 -12.56 -13.40 1.15
C SER A 144 -11.17 -13.04 0.60
N ARG A 145 -10.99 -11.82 0.07
CA ARG A 145 -9.69 -11.34 -0.41
C ARG A 145 -8.70 -11.18 0.74
N LEU A 146 -9.16 -10.65 1.88
CA LEU A 146 -8.35 -10.49 3.08
C LEU A 146 -7.87 -11.84 3.63
N SER A 147 -8.77 -12.81 3.72
CA SER A 147 -8.43 -14.17 4.19
C SER A 147 -7.39 -14.84 3.31
N ARG A 148 -7.59 -14.81 1.99
CA ARG A 148 -6.62 -15.38 1.03
C ARG A 148 -5.30 -14.61 1.01
N GLY A 149 -5.36 -13.30 1.12
CA GLY A 149 -4.16 -12.45 1.17
C GLY A 149 -3.31 -12.75 2.40
N ARG A 150 -3.93 -12.87 3.56
CA ARG A 150 -3.24 -13.24 4.82
C ARG A 150 -2.60 -14.62 4.74
N GLU A 151 -3.31 -15.60 4.21
CA GLU A 151 -2.80 -16.96 4.06
C GLU A 151 -1.61 -17.00 3.11
N ARG A 152 -1.74 -16.36 1.95
CA ARG A 152 -0.66 -16.29 0.96
C ARG A 152 0.56 -15.54 1.49
N LEU A 153 0.35 -14.41 2.17
CA LEU A 153 1.44 -13.65 2.78
C LEU A 153 2.19 -14.49 3.81
N ARG A 154 1.46 -15.22 4.67
CA ARG A 154 2.06 -16.12 5.66
C ARG A 154 2.95 -17.17 5.00
N THR A 155 2.46 -17.81 3.96
CA THR A 155 3.24 -18.81 3.19
C THR A 155 4.50 -18.19 2.60
N LEU A 156 4.39 -17.01 1.95
CA LEU A 156 5.52 -16.31 1.35
C LEU A 156 6.58 -15.91 2.39
N MET A 157 6.15 -15.49 3.57
CA MET A 157 7.06 -15.12 4.66
C MET A 157 7.73 -16.34 5.31
N GLN A 158 7.09 -17.50 5.31
CA GLN A 158 7.67 -18.75 5.80
C GLN A 158 8.69 -19.32 4.83
N ASP A 159 8.38 -19.31 3.53
CA ASP A 159 9.27 -19.82 2.47
C ASP A 159 10.55 -18.97 2.33
N GLY A 160 10.49 -17.68 2.66
CA GLY A 160 11.63 -16.75 2.64
C GLY A 160 12.58 -16.89 3.84
N ARG A 161 12.20 -17.61 4.90
CA ARG A 161 13.10 -17.87 6.04
C ARG A 161 14.03 -19.03 5.68
N PRO A 162 15.38 -18.89 5.83
CA PRO A 162 16.26 -20.02 5.80
C PRO A 162 15.79 -20.98 6.90
N GLY A 163 15.40 -22.18 6.50
CA GLY A 163 15.01 -23.23 7.43
C GLY A 163 16.10 -23.42 8.47
N PRO A 164 15.76 -23.91 9.70
CA PRO A 164 16.75 -24.16 10.71
C PRO A 164 17.84 -25.03 10.09
N ALA A 165 19.06 -24.50 10.11
CA ALA A 165 20.22 -25.24 9.62
C ALA A 165 20.23 -26.59 10.31
N HIS A 166 19.96 -27.68 9.60
CA HIS A 166 20.19 -29.02 10.10
C HIS A 166 21.69 -29.13 10.37
N LEU A 167 22.07 -28.85 11.61
CA LEU A 167 23.39 -29.20 12.10
C LEU A 167 23.47 -30.72 12.06
N LYS A 168 24.06 -31.27 11.00
CA LYS A 168 24.51 -32.64 10.98
C LYS A 168 25.61 -32.75 12.02
N VAL A 169 25.26 -33.37 13.14
CA VAL A 169 26.26 -33.82 14.10
C VAL A 169 27.04 -34.91 13.38
N VAL A 170 28.25 -34.60 12.96
CA VAL A 170 29.23 -35.60 12.48
C VAL A 170 29.76 -36.26 13.74
N LYS A 171 29.49 -37.58 13.89
CA LYS A 171 30.14 -38.42 14.88
C LYS A 171 31.53 -38.77 14.41
#